data_aff56f24a558705ddaa557cc1990eb20
#
_entry.id   aff56f24a558705ddaa557cc1990eb20
#
_cell.length_a   1.000
_cell.length_b   1.000
_cell.length_c   1.000
_cell.angle_alpha   90.00
_cell.angle_beta   90.00
_cell.angle_gamma   90.00
#
_symmetry.space_group_name_H-M   'P 1'
#
loop_
_entity.id
_entity.type
_entity.pdbx_description
1 polymer ?
#
loop_
_entity_poly.entity_id
_entity_poly.type
_entity_poly.pdbx_seq_one_letter_code
_entity_poly.pdbx_strand_id
1 'polypeptide(L)' 'EMAFAKEVSDRVVFMDRGVILEQGSPREVFGNPKESRTREFLSRYLEDKMA' A
#
# COMPACT_ATOMS: atom_id res chain seq x y z
N GLU A 1 13.77 0.94 -2.25
CA GLU A 1 12.47 1.26 -1.66
C GLU A 1 12.19 0.36 -0.46
N MET A 2 11.93 0.97 0.67
CA MET A 2 11.69 0.22 1.91
C MET A 2 10.20 -0.06 2.14
N ALA A 3 9.35 0.59 1.39
CA ALA A 3 7.90 0.42 1.53
C ALA A 3 7.40 -0.71 0.64
N PHE A 4 6.43 -1.46 1.13
CA PHE A 4 5.81 -2.52 0.35
C PHE A 4 4.45 -2.86 0.94
N ALA A 5 3.62 -3.49 0.11
CA ALA A 5 2.31 -3.95 0.53
C ALA A 5 2.27 -5.47 0.42
N LYS A 6 1.71 -6.11 1.43
CA LYS A 6 1.60 -7.56 1.46
C LYS A 6 0.15 -7.97 1.65
N GLU A 7 -0.29 -8.91 0.85
CA GLU A 7 -1.64 -9.44 0.95
C GLU A 7 -1.64 -10.67 1.86
N VAL A 8 -2.47 -10.62 2.89
CA VAL A 8 -2.58 -11.71 3.85
C VAL A 8 -4.05 -12.07 3.95
N SER A 9 -4.42 -13.24 3.39
CA SER A 9 -5.83 -13.63 3.36
C SER A 9 -6.62 -12.55 2.60
N ASP A 10 -7.59 -11.93 3.28
CA ASP A 10 -8.40 -10.87 2.69
C ASP A 10 -7.96 -9.48 3.16
N ARG A 11 -6.75 -9.38 3.63
CA ARG A 11 -6.23 -8.15 4.21
C ARG A 11 -4.94 -7.74 3.51
N VAL A 12 -4.77 -6.45 3.33
CA VAL A 12 -3.54 -5.89 2.81
C VAL A 12 -2.85 -5.11 3.92
N VAL A 13 -1.57 -5.37 4.08
CA VAL A 13 -0.76 -4.69 5.08
C VAL A 13 0.30 -3.88 4.35
N PHE A 14 0.30 -2.57 4.57
CA PHE A 14 1.31 -1.70 3.99
C PHE A 14 2.37 -1.40 5.03
N MET A 15 3.60 -1.72 4.70
CA MET A 15 4.72 -1.55 5.62
C MET A 15 5.77 -0.64 5.03
N ASP A 16 6.42 0.12 5.91
CA ASP A 16 7.51 0.99 5.51
C ASP A 16 8.56 0.95 6.62
N ARG A 17 9.76 0.57 6.24
CA ARG A 17 10.90 0.49 7.17
C ARG A 17 10.61 -0.41 8.38
N GLY A 18 9.93 -1.53 8.11
CA GLY A 18 9.62 -2.50 9.16
C GLY A 18 8.46 -2.11 10.06
N VAL A 19 7.76 -1.03 9.72
CA VAL A 19 6.62 -0.56 10.51
C VAL A 19 5.35 -0.67 9.67
N ILE A 20 4.29 -1.17 10.29
CA ILE A 20 2.99 -1.22 9.62
C ILE A 20 2.38 0.18 9.68
N LEU A 21 2.18 0.78 8.51
CA LEU A 21 1.57 2.10 8.42
C LEU A 21 0.07 2.05 8.24
N GLU A 22 -0.39 1.05 7.48
CA GLU A 22 -1.80 0.97 7.17
C GLU A 22 -2.16 -0.48 6.86
N GLN A 23 -3.37 -0.87 7.23
CA GLN A 23 -3.86 -2.20 6.90
C GLN A 23 -5.37 -2.19 6.79
N GLY A 24 -5.90 -3.09 5.99
CA GLY A 24 -7.33 -3.17 5.79
C GLY A 24 -7.64 -4.07 4.60
N SER A 25 -8.88 -4.01 4.13
CA SER A 25 -9.26 -4.78 2.96
C SER A 25 -8.52 -4.23 1.74
N PRO A 26 -8.35 -5.04 0.67
CA PRO A 26 -7.71 -4.56 -0.55
C PRO A 26 -8.41 -3.32 -1.11
N ARG A 27 -9.73 -3.29 -1.01
CA ARG A 27 -10.51 -2.15 -1.48
C ARG A 27 -10.16 -0.88 -0.72
N GLU A 28 -9.98 -1.00 0.58
CA GLU A 28 -9.66 0.16 1.41
C GLU A 28 -8.24 0.64 1.19
N VAL A 29 -7.28 -0.29 1.24
CA VAL A 29 -5.88 0.10 1.14
C VAL A 29 -5.50 0.56 -0.26
N PHE A 30 -6.00 -0.11 -1.29
CA PHE A 30 -5.67 0.25 -2.66
C PHE A 30 -6.61 1.29 -3.25
N GLY A 31 -7.87 1.27 -2.82
CA GLY A 31 -8.86 2.18 -3.38
C GLY A 31 -8.96 3.52 -2.67
N ASN A 32 -8.73 3.51 -1.37
CA ASN A 32 -8.87 4.74 -0.58
C ASN A 32 -7.89 4.73 0.59
N PRO A 33 -6.58 4.76 0.30
CA PRO A 33 -5.57 4.74 1.36
C PRO A 33 -5.67 6.00 2.22
N LYS A 34 -5.53 5.80 3.53
CA LYS A 34 -5.65 6.88 4.49
C LYS A 34 -4.33 7.59 4.73
N GLU A 35 -3.23 6.84 4.68
CA GLU A 35 -1.91 7.41 4.92
C GLU A 35 -1.33 8.01 3.66
N SER A 36 -0.76 9.20 3.79
CA SER A 36 -0.16 9.86 2.63
C SER A 36 1.00 9.04 2.06
N ARG A 37 1.73 8.35 2.91
CA ARG A 37 2.83 7.50 2.46
C ARG A 37 2.32 6.36 1.60
N THR A 38 1.19 5.77 1.97
CA THR A 38 0.57 4.70 1.20
C THR A 38 0.16 5.21 -0.17
N ARG A 39 -0.47 6.39 -0.20
CA ARG A 39 -0.91 7.00 -1.46
C ARG A 39 0.27 7.27 -2.37
N GLU A 40 1.36 7.76 -1.80
CA GLU A 40 2.57 8.06 -2.56
C GLU A 40 3.16 6.79 -3.17
N PHE A 41 3.24 5.75 -2.36
CA PHE A 41 3.77 4.47 -2.82
C PHE A 41 2.93 3.89 -3.94
N LEU A 42 1.61 3.85 -3.74
CA LEU A 42 0.71 3.28 -4.73
C LEU A 42 0.70 4.08 -6.03
N SER A 43 0.83 5.39 -5.93
CA SER A 43 0.89 6.24 -7.10
C SER A 43 2.07 5.86 -7.99
N ARG A 44 3.23 5.66 -7.39
CA ARG A 44 4.42 5.25 -8.13
C ARG A 44 4.28 3.84 -8.69
N TYR A 45 3.73 2.95 -7.89
CA TYR A 45 3.55 1.56 -8.29
C TYR A 45 2.63 1.47 -9.51
N LEU A 46 1.54 2.22 -9.49
CA LEU A 46 0.60 2.22 -10.60
C LEU A 46 1.19 2.86 -11.84
N GLU A 47 1.99 3.90 -11.69
CA GLU A 47 2.66 4.53 -12.82
C GLU A 47 3.60 3.54 -13.51
N ASP A 48 4.38 2.81 -12.72
CA ASP A 48 5.30 1.83 -13.26
C ASP A 48 4.55 0.72 -14.01
N LYS A 49 3.41 0.31 -13.47
CA LYS A 49 2.61 -0.73 -14.08
C LYS A 49 1.98 -0.28 -15.39
N MET A 50 1.63 0.99 -15.47
CA MET A 50 0.94 1.52 -16.65
C MET A 50 1.90 2.04 -17.71
N ALA A 51 3.13 2.22 -17.35
CA ALA A 51 4.15 2.61 -18.34
C ALA A 51 4.66 1.39 -19.11
#